data_6e3a8b65579c1e0c0f98b8e19c59b463
#
_entry.id   6e3a8b65579c1e0c0f98b8e19c59b463
#
_cell.length_a   1.000
_cell.length_b   1.000
_cell.length_c   1.000
_cell.angle_alpha   90.00
_cell.angle_beta   90.00
_cell.angle_gamma   90.00
#
_symmetry.space_group_name_H-M   'P 1'
#
loop_
_entity.id
_entity.type
_entity.pdbx_description
1 polymer ?
#
loop_
_entity_poly.entity_id
_entity_poly.type
_entity_poly.pdbx_seq_one_letter_code
_entity_poly.pdbx_strand_id
1 'polypeptide(L)'
;KYNVIIDAYSKLETNLITLFSGAETKISYHKSYSVVFYNHNMKRIENGTKSELGLAIDNRLMLLKPLIKEPITDYKPLLFLTSKEIQEGKEILENSNIDPTTKPLVMFSILGSEWYKSYPFEKMAQLIDHTVAQTNANILFNYVPSQIEDAKKIYDFC
;
A
#
# COMPACT_ATOMS: atom_id res chain seq x y z
N LYS A 1 14.22 24.84 -3.56
CA LYS A 1 13.60 24.94 -4.89
C LYS A 1 13.73 23.59 -5.56
N TYR A 2 12.64 23.04 -6.09
CA TYR A 2 12.64 21.77 -6.81
C TYR A 2 12.59 22.04 -8.31
N ASN A 3 13.31 21.27 -9.12
CA ASN A 3 13.28 21.37 -10.57
C ASN A 3 12.17 20.51 -11.18
N VAL A 4 11.80 19.44 -10.47
CA VAL A 4 10.80 18.46 -10.91
C VAL A 4 9.75 18.28 -9.81
N ILE A 5 8.47 18.26 -10.20
CA ILE A 5 7.35 17.86 -9.34
C ILE A 5 6.57 16.76 -10.05
N ILE A 6 6.31 15.67 -9.32
CA ILE A 6 5.43 14.58 -9.72
C ILE A 6 4.26 14.54 -8.76
N ASP A 7 3.06 14.83 -9.25
CA ASP A 7 1.84 14.77 -8.46
C ASP A 7 0.95 13.61 -8.92
N ALA A 8 0.90 12.56 -8.11
CA ALA A 8 0.09 11.37 -8.39
C ALA A 8 -1.39 11.53 -8.03
N TYR A 9 -1.77 12.62 -7.34
CA TYR A 9 -3.15 12.85 -6.89
C TYR A 9 -3.87 13.92 -7.70
N SER A 10 -3.19 15.03 -8.01
CA SER A 10 -3.77 16.20 -8.69
C SER A 10 -5.06 16.67 -8.00
N LYS A 11 -4.96 16.96 -6.70
CA LYS A 11 -6.01 17.64 -5.92
C LYS A 11 -5.83 19.15 -6.02
N LEU A 12 -6.85 19.92 -5.64
CA LEU A 12 -6.79 21.38 -5.71
C LEU A 12 -5.58 21.94 -4.97
N GLU A 13 -5.33 21.45 -3.76
CA GLU A 13 -4.22 21.89 -2.91
C GLU A 13 -2.86 21.62 -3.59
N THR A 14 -2.68 20.40 -4.14
CA THR A 14 -1.43 20.02 -4.81
C THR A 14 -1.26 20.74 -6.15
N ASN A 15 -2.34 21.04 -6.85
CA ASN A 15 -2.31 21.87 -8.06
C ASN A 15 -1.78 23.29 -7.76
N LEU A 16 -2.25 23.92 -6.67
CA LEU A 16 -1.77 25.24 -6.25
C LEU A 16 -0.29 25.20 -5.83
N ILE A 17 0.13 24.20 -5.05
CA ILE A 17 1.52 24.00 -4.69
C ILE A 17 2.39 23.87 -5.95
N THR A 18 1.93 23.09 -6.93
CA THR A 18 2.64 22.88 -8.18
C THR A 18 2.72 24.17 -9.00
N LEU A 19 1.65 24.95 -9.05
CA LEU A 19 1.61 26.23 -9.76
C LEU A 19 2.68 27.19 -9.23
N PHE A 20 2.76 27.35 -7.91
CA PHE A 20 3.66 28.30 -7.24
C PHE A 20 5.07 27.76 -6.96
N SER A 21 5.36 26.51 -7.26
CA SER A 21 6.66 25.87 -6.96
C SER A 21 7.83 26.44 -7.74
N GLY A 22 7.59 27.02 -8.91
CA GLY A 22 8.64 27.41 -9.85
C GLY A 22 9.42 26.22 -10.45
N ALA A 23 8.90 24.99 -10.36
CA ALA A 23 9.51 23.83 -10.99
C ALA A 23 9.36 23.89 -12.52
N GLU A 24 10.42 23.50 -13.23
CA GLU A 24 10.46 23.48 -14.70
C GLU A 24 9.65 22.29 -15.25
N THR A 25 9.75 21.15 -14.60
CA THR A 25 9.05 19.92 -14.98
C THR A 25 7.96 19.60 -13.97
N LYS A 26 6.72 19.56 -14.44
CA LYS A 26 5.52 19.33 -13.63
C LYS A 26 4.71 18.21 -14.25
N ILE A 27 4.64 17.07 -13.59
CA ILE A 27 4.07 15.83 -14.10
C ILE A 27 2.87 15.42 -13.27
N SER A 28 1.76 15.07 -13.93
CA SER A 28 0.60 14.49 -13.26
C SER A 28 -0.22 13.61 -14.20
N TYR A 29 -1.25 12.96 -13.65
CA TYR A 29 -2.26 12.33 -14.48
C TYR A 29 -3.14 13.38 -15.17
N HIS A 30 -3.53 13.08 -16.40
CA HIS A 30 -4.47 13.89 -17.14
C HIS A 30 -5.84 13.92 -16.45
N LYS A 31 -6.28 15.11 -16.07
CA LYS A 31 -7.64 15.43 -15.66
C LYS A 31 -8.03 16.76 -16.28
N SER A 32 -9.21 16.83 -16.87
CA SER A 32 -9.65 18.01 -17.65
C SER A 32 -9.50 19.35 -16.91
N TYR A 33 -9.72 19.34 -15.58
CA TYR A 33 -9.64 20.54 -14.73
C TYR A 33 -8.22 20.89 -14.27
N SER A 34 -7.24 20.01 -14.43
CA SER A 34 -5.90 20.20 -13.88
C SER A 34 -4.79 20.32 -14.93
N VAL A 35 -5.10 20.15 -16.20
CA VAL A 35 -4.11 20.15 -17.29
C VAL A 35 -3.24 21.41 -17.34
N VAL A 36 -3.79 22.56 -16.91
CA VAL A 36 -3.09 23.84 -16.95
C VAL A 36 -1.98 23.98 -15.90
N PHE A 37 -1.98 23.13 -14.88
CA PHE A 37 -1.00 23.17 -13.79
C PHE A 37 0.26 22.35 -14.10
N TYR A 38 0.19 21.46 -15.11
CA TYR A 38 1.25 20.50 -15.43
C TYR A 38 1.63 20.59 -16.90
N ASN A 39 2.92 20.51 -17.19
CA ASN A 39 3.40 20.47 -18.58
C ASN A 39 3.51 19.03 -19.12
N HIS A 40 3.42 18.02 -18.24
CA HIS A 40 3.30 16.62 -18.64
C HIS A 40 2.05 16.00 -18.02
N ASN A 41 1.03 15.76 -18.85
CA ASN A 41 -0.26 15.21 -18.44
C ASN A 41 -0.39 13.77 -18.96
N MET A 42 -0.21 12.77 -18.08
CA MET A 42 -0.17 11.37 -18.42
C MET A 42 -1.56 10.74 -18.38
N LYS A 43 -2.03 10.17 -19.49
CA LYS A 43 -3.31 9.44 -19.50
C LYS A 43 -3.14 8.10 -18.77
N ARG A 44 -4.01 7.83 -17.78
CA ARG A 44 -4.02 6.56 -17.08
C ARG A 44 -4.36 5.40 -18.02
N ILE A 45 -3.78 4.25 -17.74
CA ILE A 45 -4.21 2.97 -18.29
C ILE A 45 -5.48 2.58 -17.53
N GLU A 46 -6.59 2.42 -18.25
CA GLU A 46 -7.88 2.10 -17.63
C GLU A 46 -8.14 0.60 -17.59
N ASN A 47 -7.70 -0.11 -18.63
CA ASN A 47 -7.94 -1.55 -18.79
C ASN A 47 -6.65 -2.30 -19.14
N GLY A 48 -6.51 -3.48 -18.54
CA GLY A 48 -5.34 -4.33 -18.74
C GLY A 48 -4.10 -3.85 -17.98
N THR A 49 -3.20 -4.77 -17.71
CA THR A 49 -1.87 -4.47 -17.16
C THR A 49 -0.84 -4.62 -18.26
N LYS A 50 0.20 -3.77 -18.26
CA LYS A 50 1.34 -3.91 -19.18
C LYS A 50 2.46 -4.75 -18.58
N SER A 51 2.37 -5.02 -17.28
CA SER A 51 3.36 -5.79 -16.54
C SER A 51 2.65 -6.74 -15.55
N GLU A 52 3.40 -7.68 -15.02
CA GLU A 52 2.94 -8.57 -13.93
C GLU A 52 2.77 -7.83 -12.59
N LEU A 53 3.24 -6.58 -12.50
CA LEU A 53 3.19 -5.77 -11.28
C LEU A 53 1.80 -5.20 -10.98
N GLY A 54 0.91 -5.22 -11.96
CA GLY A 54 -0.46 -4.76 -11.83
C GLY A 54 -0.68 -3.28 -12.19
N LEU A 55 -1.93 -2.97 -12.53
CA LEU A 55 -2.36 -1.69 -13.10
C LEU A 55 -1.99 -0.47 -12.23
N ALA A 56 -2.04 -0.61 -10.92
CA ALA A 56 -1.73 0.50 -10.00
C ALA A 56 -0.25 0.90 -10.07
N ILE A 57 0.65 -0.08 -10.19
CA ILE A 57 2.09 0.15 -10.32
C ILE A 57 2.41 0.68 -11.72
N ASP A 58 1.87 0.07 -12.76
CA ASP A 58 2.04 0.53 -14.14
C ASP A 58 1.66 2.00 -14.32
N ASN A 59 0.54 2.42 -13.72
CA ASN A 59 0.12 3.81 -13.74
C ASN A 59 1.07 4.73 -12.97
N ARG A 60 1.63 4.30 -11.84
CA ARG A 60 2.62 5.11 -11.11
C ARG A 60 3.92 5.25 -11.87
N LEU A 61 4.42 4.17 -12.45
CA LEU A 61 5.64 4.17 -13.26
C LEU A 61 5.50 5.05 -14.51
N MET A 62 4.28 5.15 -15.06
CA MET A 62 4.00 6.02 -16.19
C MET A 62 4.33 7.49 -15.92
N LEU A 63 4.19 7.96 -14.66
CA LEU A 63 4.56 9.33 -14.28
C LEU A 63 6.05 9.62 -14.42
N LEU A 64 6.90 8.58 -14.45
CA LEU A 64 8.34 8.73 -14.63
C LEU A 64 8.76 8.85 -16.09
N LYS A 65 7.92 8.47 -17.05
CA LYS A 65 8.25 8.48 -18.49
C LYS A 65 8.83 9.78 -19.02
N PRO A 66 8.37 10.98 -18.60
CA PRO A 66 8.99 12.23 -19.08
C PRO A 66 10.44 12.43 -18.60
N LEU A 67 10.88 11.70 -17.58
CA LEU A 67 12.18 11.86 -16.92
C LEU A 67 13.20 10.80 -17.36
N ILE A 68 12.73 9.64 -17.78
CA ILE A 68 13.58 8.48 -18.08
C ILE A 68 13.39 8.06 -19.53
N LYS A 69 14.51 7.83 -20.20
CA LYS A 69 14.53 7.44 -21.63
C LYS A 69 14.31 5.94 -21.83
N GLU A 70 14.76 5.14 -20.87
CA GLU A 70 14.67 3.68 -20.97
C GLU A 70 13.44 3.16 -20.22
N PRO A 71 12.78 2.11 -20.74
CA PRO A 71 11.64 1.52 -20.07
C PRO A 71 12.09 0.89 -18.74
N ILE A 72 11.31 1.13 -17.71
CA ILE A 72 11.49 0.50 -16.41
C ILE A 72 10.95 -0.93 -16.50
N THR A 73 11.83 -1.93 -16.38
CA THR A 73 11.49 -3.33 -16.70
C THR A 73 11.31 -4.24 -15.48
N ASP A 74 11.84 -3.89 -14.31
CA ASP A 74 11.72 -4.73 -13.11
C ASP A 74 11.59 -3.87 -11.85
N TYR A 75 10.34 -3.67 -11.38
CA TYR A 75 10.06 -2.93 -10.16
C TYR A 75 9.10 -3.69 -9.26
N LYS A 76 9.67 -4.51 -8.41
CA LYS A 76 8.94 -5.01 -7.25
C LYS A 76 9.07 -3.97 -6.13
N PRO A 77 7.95 -3.65 -5.44
CA PRO A 77 8.04 -2.89 -4.19
C PRO A 77 8.99 -3.60 -3.23
N LEU A 78 9.99 -2.89 -2.74
CA LEU A 78 10.98 -3.42 -1.80
C LEU A 78 10.80 -2.74 -0.44
N LEU A 79 10.89 -3.53 0.61
CA LEU A 79 10.97 -3.05 1.98
C LEU A 79 12.42 -3.20 2.44
N PHE A 80 13.06 -2.08 2.80
CA PHE A 80 14.43 -2.09 3.30
C PHE A 80 14.37 -2.03 4.83
N LEU A 81 14.78 -3.13 5.47
CA LEU A 81 14.83 -3.24 6.92
C LEU A 81 16.27 -3.13 7.40
N THR A 82 16.49 -2.40 8.49
CA THR A 82 17.75 -2.39 9.21
C THR A 82 17.91 -3.68 10.01
N SER A 83 19.16 -4.04 10.35
CA SER A 83 19.43 -5.20 11.22
C SER A 83 18.72 -5.10 12.57
N LYS A 84 18.53 -3.88 13.08
CA LYS A 84 17.81 -3.63 14.33
C LYS A 84 16.33 -3.95 14.19
N GLU A 85 15.66 -3.50 13.14
CA GLU A 85 14.23 -3.80 12.89
C GLU A 85 13.98 -5.29 12.69
N ILE A 86 14.91 -5.99 12.01
CA ILE A 86 14.84 -7.44 11.86
C ILE A 86 14.96 -8.14 13.23
N GLN A 87 15.88 -7.67 14.07
CA GLN A 87 16.07 -8.23 15.40
C GLN A 87 14.87 -7.97 16.32
N GLU A 88 14.34 -6.74 16.34
CA GLU A 88 13.13 -6.40 17.09
C GLU A 88 11.93 -7.24 16.65
N GLY A 89 11.77 -7.48 15.35
CA GLY A 89 10.71 -8.37 14.84
C GLY A 89 10.85 -9.82 15.31
N LYS A 90 12.08 -10.35 15.37
CA LYS A 90 12.34 -11.69 15.91
C LYS A 90 12.01 -11.78 17.40
N GLU A 91 12.44 -10.81 18.18
CA GLU A 91 12.16 -10.76 19.63
C GLU A 91 10.66 -10.69 19.93
N ILE A 92 9.87 -9.97 19.12
CA ILE A 92 8.40 -9.95 19.26
C ILE A 92 7.82 -11.35 19.04
N LEU A 93 8.27 -12.07 18.02
CA LEU A 93 7.79 -13.43 17.75
C LEU A 93 8.22 -14.41 18.84
N GLU A 94 9.47 -14.37 19.27
CA GLU A 94 10.00 -15.21 20.34
C GLU A 94 9.27 -14.99 21.67
N ASN A 95 9.05 -13.73 22.07
CA ASN A 95 8.30 -13.37 23.28
C ASN A 95 6.83 -13.81 23.21
N SER A 96 6.31 -14.01 22.02
CA SER A 96 4.95 -14.52 21.77
C SER A 96 4.90 -16.05 21.62
N ASN A 97 6.01 -16.74 21.80
CA ASN A 97 6.18 -18.18 21.54
C ASN A 97 5.81 -18.59 20.11
N ILE A 98 6.09 -17.72 19.15
CA ILE A 98 5.85 -17.96 17.71
C ILE A 98 7.17 -18.25 17.02
N ASP A 99 7.29 -19.46 16.49
CA ASP A 99 8.41 -19.86 15.63
C ASP A 99 7.92 -20.00 14.19
N PRO A 100 8.26 -19.05 13.30
CA PRO A 100 7.83 -19.06 11.91
C PRO A 100 8.47 -20.17 11.06
N THR A 101 9.46 -20.89 11.62
CA THR A 101 10.09 -22.04 10.95
C THR A 101 9.29 -23.34 11.14
N THR A 102 8.51 -23.44 12.21
CA THR A 102 7.72 -24.62 12.56
C THR A 102 6.29 -24.58 12.01
N LYS A 103 5.70 -23.39 11.90
CA LYS A 103 4.34 -23.19 11.38
C LYS A 103 4.29 -21.98 10.46
N PRO A 104 3.43 -22.01 9.44
CA PRO A 104 3.20 -20.82 8.63
C PRO A 104 2.77 -19.62 9.49
N LEU A 105 3.25 -18.43 9.13
CA LEU A 105 2.84 -17.19 9.76
C LEU A 105 1.97 -16.40 8.79
N VAL A 106 0.72 -16.17 9.15
CA VAL A 106 -0.25 -15.46 8.31
C VAL A 106 -0.69 -14.19 9.01
N MET A 107 -0.50 -13.06 8.34
CA MET A 107 -0.95 -11.76 8.84
C MET A 107 -2.29 -11.38 8.20
N PHE A 108 -3.30 -11.15 9.04
CA PHE A 108 -4.59 -10.63 8.63
C PHE A 108 -4.71 -9.14 8.91
N SER A 109 -4.95 -8.33 7.88
CA SER A 109 -5.43 -6.96 8.05
C SER A 109 -6.94 -7.03 8.31
N ILE A 110 -7.30 -7.18 9.59
CA ILE A 110 -8.66 -7.55 10.02
C ILE A 110 -9.69 -6.42 9.90
N LEU A 111 -9.22 -5.16 9.80
CA LEU A 111 -10.08 -3.98 9.75
C LEU A 111 -9.66 -3.04 8.60
N GLY A 112 -10.64 -2.44 7.96
CA GLY A 112 -10.44 -1.36 7.01
C GLY A 112 -10.27 0.00 7.69
N SER A 113 -9.94 1.05 6.91
CA SER A 113 -9.85 2.42 7.41
C SER A 113 -11.20 3.00 7.85
N GLU A 114 -12.29 2.39 7.39
CA GLU A 114 -13.67 2.80 7.66
C GLU A 114 -14.53 1.54 7.87
N TRP A 115 -15.60 1.65 8.67
CA TRP A 115 -16.46 0.51 8.98
C TRP A 115 -17.01 -0.18 7.71
N TYR A 116 -17.42 0.60 6.70
CA TYR A 116 -17.95 0.07 5.43
C TYR A 116 -16.89 -0.57 4.52
N LYS A 117 -15.60 -0.45 4.88
CA LYS A 117 -14.48 -1.14 4.23
C LYS A 117 -13.99 -2.34 5.03
N SER A 118 -14.57 -2.57 6.20
CA SER A 118 -14.25 -3.71 7.05
C SER A 118 -15.16 -4.88 6.70
N TYR A 119 -14.61 -6.08 6.73
CA TYR A 119 -15.40 -7.29 6.64
C TYR A 119 -16.17 -7.49 7.96
N PRO A 120 -17.42 -8.01 7.94
CA PRO A 120 -18.18 -8.24 9.18
C PRO A 120 -17.38 -9.10 10.16
N PHE A 121 -17.37 -8.72 11.45
CA PHE A 121 -16.48 -9.31 12.45
C PHE A 121 -16.60 -10.82 12.59
N GLU A 122 -17.84 -11.33 12.68
CA GLU A 122 -18.10 -12.77 12.73
C GLU A 122 -17.62 -13.51 11.47
N LYS A 123 -17.71 -12.86 10.30
CA LYS A 123 -17.23 -13.44 9.04
C LYS A 123 -15.71 -13.41 8.94
N MET A 124 -15.08 -12.37 9.51
CA MET A 124 -13.62 -12.30 9.62
C MET A 124 -13.11 -13.41 10.53
N ALA A 125 -13.74 -13.62 11.69
CA ALA A 125 -13.40 -14.72 12.61
C ALA A 125 -13.55 -16.09 11.94
N GLN A 126 -14.68 -16.35 11.26
CA GLN A 126 -14.88 -17.59 10.49
C GLN A 126 -13.79 -17.83 9.43
N LEU A 127 -13.34 -16.76 8.75
CA LEU A 127 -12.25 -16.85 7.78
C LEU A 127 -10.92 -17.20 8.44
N ILE A 128 -10.65 -16.61 9.61
CA ILE A 128 -9.44 -16.86 10.40
C ILE A 128 -9.45 -18.32 10.88
N ASP A 129 -10.53 -18.78 11.50
CA ASP A 129 -10.67 -20.16 11.99
C ASP A 129 -10.50 -21.17 10.84
N HIS A 130 -11.14 -20.90 9.70
CA HIS A 130 -10.96 -21.75 8.52
C HIS A 130 -9.50 -21.78 8.07
N THR A 131 -8.81 -20.64 8.06
CA THR A 131 -7.39 -20.58 7.70
C THR A 131 -6.53 -21.40 8.65
N VAL A 132 -6.74 -21.27 9.96
CA VAL A 132 -6.03 -22.06 10.98
C VAL A 132 -6.29 -23.55 10.77
N ALA A 133 -7.53 -23.95 10.59
CA ALA A 133 -7.91 -25.35 10.37
C ALA A 133 -7.26 -25.98 9.13
N GLN A 134 -7.11 -25.20 8.05
CA GLN A 134 -6.53 -25.69 6.80
C GLN A 134 -4.99 -25.66 6.79
N THR A 135 -4.35 -24.75 7.50
CA THR A 135 -2.90 -24.50 7.37
C THR A 135 -2.12 -24.76 8.63
N ASN A 136 -2.77 -24.90 9.79
CA ASN A 136 -2.14 -24.91 11.10
C ASN A 136 -1.22 -23.69 11.34
N ALA A 137 -1.60 -22.53 10.78
CA ALA A 137 -0.80 -21.32 10.82
C ALA A 137 -0.91 -20.59 12.16
N ASN A 138 0.15 -19.87 12.52
CA ASN A 138 0.06 -18.78 13.51
C ASN A 138 -0.55 -17.55 12.84
N ILE A 139 -1.49 -16.91 13.51
CA ILE A 139 -2.19 -15.73 12.97
C ILE A 139 -1.72 -14.47 13.69
N LEU A 140 -1.36 -13.46 12.90
CA LEU A 140 -1.10 -12.11 13.39
C LEU A 140 -2.21 -11.17 12.94
N PHE A 141 -2.79 -10.43 13.88
CA PHE A 141 -3.73 -9.37 13.59
C PHE A 141 -3.01 -8.07 13.30
N ASN A 142 -3.22 -7.50 12.12
CA ASN A 142 -2.73 -6.19 11.74
C ASN A 142 -3.87 -5.17 11.79
N TYR A 143 -3.73 -4.18 12.66
CA TYR A 143 -4.69 -3.09 12.85
C TYR A 143 -3.97 -1.85 13.40
N VAL A 144 -4.59 -0.67 13.29
CA VAL A 144 -4.03 0.55 13.90
C VAL A 144 -4.44 0.67 15.38
N PRO A 145 -3.64 1.32 16.25
CA PRO A 145 -3.89 1.39 17.69
C PRO A 145 -5.30 1.83 18.08
N SER A 146 -5.91 2.74 17.31
CA SER A 146 -7.29 3.21 17.54
C SER A 146 -8.37 2.16 17.31
N GLN A 147 -8.04 1.03 16.69
CA GLN A 147 -8.98 -0.06 16.35
C GLN A 147 -8.89 -1.25 17.31
N ILE A 148 -8.17 -1.11 18.43
CA ILE A 148 -7.90 -2.22 19.37
C ILE A 148 -9.18 -2.86 19.92
N GLU A 149 -10.22 -2.07 20.20
CA GLU A 149 -11.48 -2.59 20.74
C GLU A 149 -12.24 -3.45 19.71
N ASP A 150 -12.22 -3.05 18.44
CA ASP A 150 -12.84 -3.83 17.37
C ASP A 150 -11.99 -5.07 17.02
N ALA A 151 -10.68 -4.96 17.09
CA ALA A 151 -9.79 -6.11 16.94
C ALA A 151 -10.03 -7.17 18.03
N LYS A 152 -10.25 -6.76 19.30
CA LYS A 152 -10.62 -7.65 20.39
C LYS A 152 -11.96 -8.36 20.13
N LYS A 153 -12.97 -7.64 19.63
CA LYS A 153 -14.26 -8.28 19.29
C LYS A 153 -14.09 -9.38 18.25
N ILE A 154 -13.27 -9.17 17.22
CA ILE A 154 -12.98 -10.22 16.22
C ILE A 154 -12.27 -11.40 16.88
N TYR A 155 -11.30 -11.13 17.75
CA TYR A 155 -10.58 -12.18 18.49
C TYR A 155 -11.51 -13.01 19.37
N ASP A 156 -12.48 -12.37 20.05
CA ASP A 156 -13.44 -13.03 20.93
C ASP A 156 -14.44 -13.92 20.15
N PHE A 157 -14.57 -13.74 18.84
CA PHE A 157 -15.37 -14.60 17.96
C PHE A 157 -14.60 -15.83 17.43
N CYS A 158 -13.25 -15.82 17.46
CA CYS A 158 -12.40 -16.94 17.10
C CYS A 158 -12.31 -17.95 18.28
#